data_340dec6b5ddb2d4e07cb65e1285ae808
#
_entry.id   340dec6b5ddb2d4e07cb65e1285ae808
#
_cell.length_a   1.000
_cell.length_b   1.000
_cell.length_c   1.000
_cell.angle_alpha   90.00
_cell.angle_beta   90.00
_cell.angle_gamma   90.00
#
_symmetry.space_group_name_H-M   'P 1'
#
loop_
_entity.id
_entity.type
_entity.pdbx_description
1 polymer ?
#
loop_
_entity_poly.entity_id
_entity_poly.type
_entity_poly.pdbx_seq_one_letter_code
_entity_poly.pdbx_strand_id
1 'polypeptide(L)'
;MRALILNEPGPVESLCVSDVSDPQPGPGEIRVQVAAVGLNPVDYKLAGRGNPNWCYPHVLGLDVAGTVDALGEGVTEWRVGDRVFYHGDLSKPGGFAELAITTAHTTAAIPDSVSFVDAAALPCAGLTAYQGIVRRLQVGQGQTVWVQGGAGGVGGYGVQLAAHAGATVITTASEGNFARVANLGAAHAIDYTREDVVSRILEITDGLGVDAVQAAVDSETADQGVEVLCFAGAISCIAGLPTLSDQTFAKAISLHKISLGAAHQSTNRAAQRDLAKMAEEMIALVAGRQLDPMVEEVIGLEDIPGALARLQTRHVRGKIVAECAIG
;
A
#
# COMPACT_ATOMS: atom_id res chain seq x y z
N MET A 1 18.95 -20.15 3.05
CA MET A 1 18.77 -18.81 2.48
C MET A 1 19.08 -17.74 3.51
N ARG A 2 19.51 -16.55 3.07
CA ARG A 2 19.65 -15.38 3.94
C ARG A 2 18.28 -14.73 4.12
N ALA A 3 17.96 -14.32 5.33
CA ALA A 3 16.72 -13.62 5.67
C ALA A 3 16.93 -12.62 6.80
N LEU A 4 16.18 -11.53 6.79
CA LEU A 4 16.11 -10.59 7.89
C LEU A 4 15.07 -11.08 8.88
N ILE A 5 15.50 -11.56 10.04
CA ILE A 5 14.67 -12.23 11.03
C ILE A 5 14.35 -11.34 12.23
N LEU A 6 13.16 -11.54 12.78
CA LEU A 6 12.70 -11.03 14.07
C LEU A 6 12.65 -12.20 15.04
N ASN A 7 13.45 -12.16 16.11
CA ASN A 7 13.51 -13.25 17.09
C ASN A 7 12.36 -13.19 18.10
N GLU A 8 11.85 -12.02 18.39
CA GLU A 8 10.70 -11.74 19.26
C GLU A 8 10.16 -10.33 18.94
N PRO A 9 8.95 -9.97 19.34
CA PRO A 9 8.44 -8.61 19.17
C PRO A 9 9.36 -7.58 19.81
N GLY A 10 9.76 -6.58 19.03
CA GLY A 10 10.73 -5.58 19.50
C GLY A 10 10.94 -4.43 18.51
N PRO A 11 11.87 -3.53 18.80
CA PRO A 11 12.21 -2.42 17.91
C PRO A 11 12.79 -2.94 16.59
N VAL A 12 12.64 -2.17 15.51
CA VAL A 12 13.11 -2.58 14.17
C VAL A 12 14.63 -2.78 14.11
N GLU A 13 15.37 -2.16 14.99
CA GLU A 13 16.82 -2.32 15.14
C GLU A 13 17.23 -3.71 15.66
N SER A 14 16.28 -4.49 16.20
CA SER A 14 16.50 -5.88 16.62
C SER A 14 16.46 -6.88 15.44
N LEU A 15 15.99 -6.44 14.29
CA LEU A 15 16.03 -7.25 13.07
C LEU A 15 17.49 -7.52 12.66
N CYS A 16 17.82 -8.76 12.34
CA CYS A 16 19.15 -9.15 11.92
C CYS A 16 19.13 -10.14 10.76
N VAL A 17 20.10 -10.03 9.87
CA VAL A 17 20.27 -11.02 8.79
C VAL A 17 20.84 -12.31 9.37
N SER A 18 20.23 -13.44 8.99
CA SER A 18 20.65 -14.78 9.43
C SER A 18 20.40 -15.81 8.32
N ASP A 19 21.14 -16.90 8.39
CA ASP A 19 20.89 -18.07 7.57
C ASP A 19 19.75 -18.90 8.17
N VAL A 20 18.71 -19.14 7.37
CA VAL A 20 17.57 -19.98 7.72
C VAL A 20 17.34 -21.05 6.66
N SER A 21 16.59 -22.09 6.99
CA SER A 21 16.23 -23.14 6.02
C SER A 21 15.38 -22.58 4.88
N ASP A 22 15.60 -23.08 3.67
CA ASP A 22 14.80 -22.73 2.50
C ASP A 22 13.35 -23.20 2.70
N PRO A 23 12.37 -22.30 2.56
CA PRO A 23 10.97 -22.67 2.70
C PRO A 23 10.50 -23.54 1.53
N GLN A 24 9.59 -24.48 1.80
CA GLN A 24 9.02 -25.34 0.75
C GLN A 24 7.56 -24.98 0.52
N PRO A 25 7.12 -24.81 -0.77
CA PRO A 25 5.74 -24.45 -1.06
C PRO A 25 4.81 -25.63 -0.78
N GLY A 26 3.73 -25.38 -0.02
CA GLY A 26 2.63 -26.29 0.19
C GLY A 26 1.63 -26.34 -0.98
N PRO A 27 0.56 -27.14 -0.88
CA PRO A 27 -0.47 -27.20 -1.91
C PRO A 27 -1.09 -25.82 -2.20
N GLY A 28 -1.13 -25.42 -3.47
CA GLY A 28 -1.65 -24.14 -3.93
C GLY A 28 -0.74 -22.93 -3.64
N GLU A 29 0.50 -23.15 -3.23
CA GLU A 29 1.51 -22.11 -3.01
C GLU A 29 2.60 -22.15 -4.06
N ILE A 30 3.28 -21.02 -4.23
CA ILE A 30 4.50 -20.90 -5.02
C ILE A 30 5.64 -20.39 -4.13
N ARG A 31 6.86 -20.79 -4.46
CA ARG A 31 8.06 -20.18 -3.91
C ARG A 31 8.62 -19.20 -4.92
N VAL A 32 9.01 -18.04 -4.43
CA VAL A 32 9.53 -16.93 -5.22
C VAL A 32 10.97 -16.67 -4.80
N GLN A 33 11.89 -16.67 -5.75
CA GLN A 33 13.21 -16.09 -5.59
C GLN A 33 13.03 -14.58 -5.59
N VAL A 34 13.23 -13.96 -4.42
CA VAL A 34 12.93 -12.55 -4.20
C VAL A 34 14.01 -11.69 -4.86
N ALA A 35 13.57 -10.82 -5.76
CA ALA A 35 14.44 -9.82 -6.38
C ALA A 35 14.36 -8.48 -5.64
N ALA A 36 13.15 -8.06 -5.26
CA ALA A 36 12.91 -6.79 -4.57
C ALA A 36 11.73 -6.87 -3.60
N VAL A 37 11.78 -6.08 -2.53
CA VAL A 37 10.72 -5.96 -1.51
C VAL A 37 10.44 -4.50 -1.19
N GLY A 38 9.16 -4.12 -1.12
CA GLY A 38 8.73 -2.78 -0.74
C GLY A 38 8.55 -2.65 0.78
N LEU A 39 9.00 -1.55 1.35
CA LEU A 39 8.88 -1.25 2.77
C LEU A 39 7.59 -0.48 3.08
N ASN A 40 6.95 -0.78 4.20
CA ASN A 40 5.68 -0.20 4.61
C ASN A 40 5.62 0.10 6.12
N PRO A 41 4.78 1.08 6.53
CA PRO A 41 4.55 1.34 7.96
C PRO A 41 4.02 0.14 8.76
N VAL A 42 3.35 -0.80 8.12
CA VAL A 42 2.86 -2.03 8.77
C VAL A 42 4.01 -2.92 9.23
N ASP A 43 5.15 -2.93 8.53
CA ASP A 43 6.30 -3.76 8.87
C ASP A 43 6.87 -3.37 10.24
N TYR A 44 7.14 -2.10 10.49
CA TYR A 44 7.64 -1.68 11.80
C TYR A 44 6.58 -1.81 12.92
N LYS A 45 5.30 -1.61 12.59
CA LYS A 45 4.22 -1.81 13.57
C LYS A 45 4.12 -3.28 13.98
N LEU A 46 4.28 -4.20 13.03
CA LEU A 46 4.27 -5.64 13.28
C LEU A 46 5.56 -6.09 13.99
N ALA A 47 6.72 -5.54 13.66
CA ALA A 47 7.95 -5.80 14.40
C ALA A 47 7.74 -5.51 15.90
N GLY A 48 7.17 -4.35 16.24
CA GLY A 48 6.96 -3.93 17.62
C GLY A 48 5.92 -4.72 18.39
N ARG A 49 4.77 -5.05 17.76
CA ARG A 49 3.66 -5.72 18.46
C ARG A 49 3.61 -7.25 18.30
N GLY A 50 4.29 -7.79 17.28
CA GLY A 50 4.16 -9.18 16.88
C GLY A 50 2.79 -9.54 16.29
N ASN A 51 2.59 -10.83 16.07
CA ASN A 51 1.30 -11.43 15.69
C ASN A 51 1.17 -12.77 16.43
N PRO A 52 0.02 -13.06 17.07
CA PRO A 52 -0.17 -14.29 17.85
C PRO A 52 -0.08 -15.57 17.01
N ASN A 53 -0.19 -15.48 15.69
CA ASN A 53 -0.09 -16.63 14.78
C ASN A 53 1.35 -16.90 14.31
N TRP A 54 2.33 -16.07 14.71
CA TRP A 54 3.71 -16.25 14.28
C TRP A 54 4.47 -17.25 15.13
N CYS A 55 5.36 -18.00 14.46
CA CYS A 55 6.47 -18.67 15.09
C CYS A 55 7.73 -17.81 14.93
N TYR A 56 8.57 -17.78 15.96
CA TYR A 56 9.84 -17.07 15.94
C TYR A 56 11.00 -18.05 15.77
N PRO A 57 12.11 -17.70 15.07
CA PRO A 57 12.30 -16.43 14.37
C PRO A 57 11.30 -16.25 13.20
N HIS A 58 10.84 -15.00 12.97
CA HIS A 58 9.88 -14.66 11.93
C HIS A 58 10.49 -13.71 10.91
N VAL A 59 10.15 -13.87 9.63
CA VAL A 59 10.55 -12.98 8.53
C VAL A 59 9.40 -12.03 8.21
N LEU A 60 9.68 -10.72 8.20
CA LEU A 60 8.73 -9.68 7.82
C LEU A 60 8.76 -9.40 6.31
N GLY A 61 7.99 -8.39 5.86
CA GLY A 61 7.96 -7.92 4.48
C GLY A 61 6.76 -8.44 3.69
N LEU A 62 5.89 -7.53 3.25
CA LEU A 62 4.62 -7.87 2.59
C LEU A 62 4.65 -7.68 1.08
N ASP A 63 5.43 -6.71 0.60
CA ASP A 63 5.48 -6.34 -0.80
C ASP A 63 6.65 -7.07 -1.47
N VAL A 64 6.37 -8.06 -2.27
CA VAL A 64 7.39 -8.92 -2.87
C VAL A 64 7.28 -8.91 -4.38
N ALA A 65 8.42 -8.78 -5.06
CA ALA A 65 8.58 -9.01 -6.48
C ALA A 65 9.78 -9.93 -6.73
N GLY A 66 9.64 -10.87 -7.65
CA GLY A 66 10.68 -11.85 -7.95
C GLY A 66 10.29 -12.84 -9.03
N THR A 67 10.98 -13.97 -9.04
CA THR A 67 10.78 -15.03 -10.03
C THR A 67 10.32 -16.31 -9.35
N VAL A 68 9.31 -16.96 -9.88
CA VAL A 68 8.86 -18.28 -9.39
C VAL A 68 9.97 -19.29 -9.55
N ASP A 69 10.40 -19.93 -8.46
CA ASP A 69 11.46 -20.93 -8.48
C ASP A 69 10.97 -22.34 -8.14
N ALA A 70 9.85 -22.48 -7.43
CA ALA A 70 9.22 -23.76 -7.15
C ALA A 70 7.68 -23.64 -7.05
N LEU A 71 6.98 -24.73 -7.38
CA LEU A 71 5.53 -24.83 -7.37
C LEU A 71 5.09 -25.88 -6.35
N GLY A 72 4.08 -25.56 -5.55
CA GLY A 72 3.40 -26.52 -4.71
C GLY A 72 2.39 -27.37 -5.50
N GLU A 73 1.88 -28.42 -4.85
CA GLU A 73 0.90 -29.31 -5.45
C GLU A 73 -0.37 -28.56 -5.90
N GLY A 74 -0.86 -28.87 -7.11
CA GLY A 74 -2.09 -28.32 -7.68
C GLY A 74 -1.97 -26.91 -8.28
N VAL A 75 -0.79 -26.30 -8.27
CA VAL A 75 -0.55 -25.05 -8.98
C VAL A 75 -0.40 -25.29 -10.47
N THR A 76 -1.25 -24.65 -11.28
CA THR A 76 -1.27 -24.79 -12.76
C THR A 76 -1.20 -23.44 -13.47
N GLU A 77 -1.46 -22.35 -12.77
CA GLU A 77 -1.47 -20.97 -13.28
C GLU A 77 -0.09 -20.35 -13.45
N TRP A 78 0.94 -20.93 -12.82
CA TRP A 78 2.32 -20.43 -12.85
C TRP A 78 3.31 -21.49 -13.34
N ARG A 79 4.46 -21.02 -13.81
CA ARG A 79 5.62 -21.83 -14.19
C ARG A 79 6.88 -21.30 -13.51
N VAL A 80 7.85 -22.18 -13.27
CA VAL A 80 9.19 -21.78 -12.87
C VAL A 80 9.78 -20.85 -13.94
N GLY A 81 10.29 -19.71 -13.51
CA GLY A 81 10.80 -18.63 -14.36
C GLY A 81 9.82 -17.47 -14.56
N ASP A 82 8.55 -17.60 -14.20
CA ASP A 82 7.58 -16.51 -14.31
C ASP A 82 7.93 -15.36 -13.36
N ARG A 83 7.87 -14.12 -13.85
CA ARG A 83 8.09 -12.90 -13.08
C ARG A 83 6.80 -12.51 -12.38
N VAL A 84 6.83 -12.38 -11.05
CA VAL A 84 5.64 -12.20 -10.23
C VAL A 84 5.83 -11.16 -9.13
N PHE A 85 4.69 -10.56 -8.69
CA PHE A 85 4.66 -9.74 -7.50
C PHE A 85 3.34 -9.92 -6.73
N TYR A 86 3.35 -9.61 -5.45
CA TYR A 86 2.18 -9.84 -4.59
C TYR A 86 2.24 -9.05 -3.29
N HIS A 87 1.08 -8.89 -2.66
CA HIS A 87 0.94 -8.51 -1.26
C HIS A 87 0.93 -9.78 -0.40
N GLY A 88 1.82 -9.89 0.57
CA GLY A 88 1.95 -11.07 1.44
C GLY A 88 0.85 -11.16 2.50
N ASP A 89 0.65 -12.39 3.01
CA ASP A 89 -0.24 -12.65 4.14
C ASP A 89 0.44 -12.31 5.46
N LEU A 90 -0.14 -11.38 6.22
CA LEU A 90 0.36 -10.91 7.52
C LEU A 90 0.53 -12.03 8.58
N SER A 91 -0.09 -13.19 8.39
CA SER A 91 0.01 -14.32 9.30
C SER A 91 1.13 -15.31 8.96
N LYS A 92 1.76 -15.15 7.78
CA LYS A 92 2.82 -16.02 7.25
C LYS A 92 4.17 -15.31 7.24
N PRO A 93 5.30 -16.06 7.15
CA PRO A 93 6.61 -15.46 6.88
C PRO A 93 6.58 -14.62 5.59
N GLY A 94 7.23 -13.46 5.64
CA GLY A 94 7.25 -12.47 4.56
C GLY A 94 8.47 -12.58 3.65
N GLY A 95 8.74 -11.48 2.93
CA GLY A 95 9.70 -11.42 1.84
C GLY A 95 11.02 -10.72 2.14
N PHE A 96 11.32 -10.30 3.38
CA PHE A 96 12.66 -9.77 3.70
C PHE A 96 13.69 -10.91 3.74
N ALA A 97 13.83 -11.62 2.63
CA ALA A 97 14.62 -12.81 2.45
C ALA A 97 14.94 -13.07 0.97
N GLU A 98 15.86 -14.01 0.70
CA GLU A 98 16.17 -14.46 -0.66
C GLU A 98 15.06 -15.31 -1.29
N LEU A 99 14.28 -16.04 -0.47
CA LEU A 99 13.15 -16.86 -0.91
C LEU A 99 11.92 -16.57 -0.05
N ALA A 100 10.74 -16.53 -0.66
CA ALA A 100 9.47 -16.34 0.02
C ALA A 100 8.39 -17.27 -0.54
N ILE A 101 7.42 -17.63 0.30
CA ILE A 101 6.25 -18.44 -0.10
C ILE A 101 5.01 -17.53 -0.14
N THR A 102 4.20 -17.72 -1.17
CA THR A 102 2.89 -17.06 -1.26
C THR A 102 1.85 -17.97 -1.90
N THR A 103 0.59 -17.58 -1.75
CA THR A 103 -0.56 -18.27 -2.37
C THR A 103 -0.61 -17.93 -3.87
N ALA A 104 -0.61 -18.94 -4.72
CA ALA A 104 -0.54 -18.80 -6.17
C ALA A 104 -1.62 -17.86 -6.75
N HIS A 105 -2.89 -18.01 -6.32
CA HIS A 105 -4.03 -17.24 -6.86
C HIS A 105 -4.16 -15.80 -6.36
N THR A 106 -3.28 -15.34 -5.45
CA THR A 106 -3.23 -13.94 -4.98
C THR A 106 -2.08 -13.16 -5.61
N THR A 107 -1.36 -13.79 -6.53
CA THR A 107 -0.14 -13.29 -7.17
C THR A 107 -0.43 -12.79 -8.58
N ALA A 108 0.25 -11.74 -9.01
CA ALA A 108 0.12 -11.15 -10.35
C ALA A 108 1.45 -11.23 -11.13
N ALA A 109 1.34 -11.29 -12.46
CA ALA A 109 2.50 -11.29 -13.35
C ALA A 109 3.12 -9.88 -13.47
N ILE A 110 4.45 -9.83 -13.65
CA ILE A 110 5.17 -8.59 -13.96
C ILE A 110 5.48 -8.59 -15.46
N PRO A 111 4.98 -7.58 -16.23
CA PRO A 111 5.37 -7.39 -17.63
C PRO A 111 6.87 -7.16 -17.79
N ASP A 112 7.46 -7.57 -18.91
CA ASP A 112 8.90 -7.42 -19.18
C ASP A 112 9.38 -5.96 -19.14
N SER A 113 8.48 -5.01 -19.43
CA SER A 113 8.76 -3.56 -19.42
C SER A 113 8.83 -2.95 -18.01
N VAL A 114 8.45 -3.70 -16.95
CA VAL A 114 8.45 -3.20 -15.57
C VAL A 114 9.56 -3.89 -14.76
N SER A 115 10.32 -3.12 -14.01
CA SER A 115 11.37 -3.66 -13.14
C SER A 115 10.79 -4.36 -11.91
N PHE A 116 11.56 -5.25 -11.27
CA PHE A 116 11.17 -5.84 -9.98
C PHE A 116 11.04 -4.76 -8.88
N VAL A 117 11.90 -3.75 -8.93
CA VAL A 117 11.89 -2.62 -7.99
C VAL A 117 10.58 -1.84 -8.09
N ASP A 118 10.15 -1.49 -9.33
CA ASP A 118 8.88 -0.79 -9.53
C ASP A 118 7.68 -1.64 -9.13
N ALA A 119 7.70 -2.93 -9.44
CA ALA A 119 6.65 -3.86 -9.07
C ALA A 119 6.53 -4.04 -7.55
N ALA A 120 7.67 -4.13 -6.82
CA ALA A 120 7.69 -4.25 -5.37
C ALA A 120 7.18 -2.99 -4.64
N ALA A 121 7.18 -1.83 -5.28
CA ALA A 121 6.65 -0.60 -4.69
C ALA A 121 5.12 -0.57 -4.58
N LEU A 122 4.42 -1.40 -5.40
CA LEU A 122 2.96 -1.31 -5.58
C LEU A 122 2.12 -1.98 -4.48
N PRO A 123 2.39 -3.23 -3.99
CA PRO A 123 1.36 -4.06 -3.37
C PRO A 123 0.67 -3.40 -2.17
N CYS A 124 1.31 -3.17 -1.06
CA CYS A 124 0.63 -2.69 0.15
C CYS A 124 0.02 -1.30 -0.05
N ALA A 125 0.81 -0.33 -0.48
CA ALA A 125 0.36 1.06 -0.59
C ALA A 125 -0.54 1.27 -1.81
N GLY A 126 -0.17 0.72 -2.97
CA GLY A 126 -0.91 0.88 -4.22
C GLY A 126 -2.25 0.15 -4.19
N LEU A 127 -2.29 -1.12 -3.77
CA LEU A 127 -3.55 -1.86 -3.71
C LEU A 127 -4.49 -1.32 -2.62
N THR A 128 -3.94 -0.76 -1.51
CA THR A 128 -4.75 -0.05 -0.50
C THR A 128 -5.40 1.18 -1.11
N ALA A 129 -4.65 2.00 -1.85
CA ALA A 129 -5.19 3.17 -2.55
C ALA A 129 -6.20 2.75 -3.62
N TYR A 130 -5.88 1.70 -4.41
CA TYR A 130 -6.78 1.17 -5.44
C TYR A 130 -8.09 0.67 -4.84
N GLN A 131 -8.04 -0.12 -3.76
CA GLN A 131 -9.23 -0.58 -3.05
C GLN A 131 -10.08 0.60 -2.57
N GLY A 132 -9.45 1.67 -2.04
CA GLY A 132 -10.12 2.88 -1.58
C GLY A 132 -10.75 3.66 -2.73
N ILE A 133 -9.95 4.12 -3.68
CA ILE A 133 -10.35 5.04 -4.77
C ILE A 133 -11.25 4.33 -5.79
N VAL A 134 -10.81 3.15 -6.28
CA VAL A 134 -11.46 2.50 -7.43
C VAL A 134 -12.58 1.55 -6.99
N ARG A 135 -12.31 0.65 -6.02
CA ARG A 135 -13.28 -0.38 -5.63
C ARG A 135 -14.39 0.15 -4.70
N ARG A 136 -14.06 1.06 -3.78
CA ARG A 136 -15.00 1.52 -2.73
C ARG A 136 -15.62 2.87 -3.03
N LEU A 137 -14.79 3.89 -3.28
CA LEU A 137 -15.29 5.23 -3.59
C LEU A 137 -15.82 5.35 -5.03
N GLN A 138 -15.33 4.47 -5.92
CA GLN A 138 -15.70 4.48 -7.35
C GLN A 138 -15.55 5.87 -7.97
N VAL A 139 -14.42 6.51 -7.65
CA VAL A 139 -14.11 7.86 -8.11
C VAL A 139 -14.16 7.93 -9.64
N GLY A 140 -14.82 8.95 -10.18
CA GLY A 140 -15.01 9.15 -11.60
C GLY A 140 -14.86 10.60 -12.05
N GLN A 141 -15.05 10.81 -13.35
CA GLN A 141 -14.90 12.11 -13.99
C GLN A 141 -15.82 13.16 -13.38
N GLY A 142 -15.26 14.36 -13.12
CA GLY A 142 -16.00 15.53 -12.64
C GLY A 142 -16.22 15.59 -11.14
N GLN A 143 -15.84 14.55 -10.40
CA GLN A 143 -15.88 14.58 -8.94
C GLN A 143 -14.71 15.36 -8.36
N THR A 144 -14.90 15.95 -7.18
CA THR A 144 -13.84 16.54 -6.36
C THR A 144 -13.49 15.59 -5.24
N VAL A 145 -12.20 15.24 -5.11
CA VAL A 145 -11.72 14.23 -4.17
C VAL A 145 -10.61 14.80 -3.29
N TRP A 146 -10.74 14.64 -1.98
CA TRP A 146 -9.64 14.92 -1.07
C TRP A 146 -8.86 13.64 -0.75
N VAL A 147 -7.59 13.63 -1.13
CA VAL A 147 -6.64 12.55 -0.79
C VAL A 147 -5.69 13.05 0.28
N GLN A 148 -5.74 12.46 1.47
CA GLN A 148 -4.88 12.84 2.59
C GLN A 148 -3.46 12.31 2.41
N GLY A 149 -2.45 13.18 2.72
CA GLY A 149 -1.05 12.80 2.74
C GLY A 149 -0.48 12.41 1.37
N GLY A 150 -0.74 13.21 0.34
CA GLY A 150 -0.41 12.91 -1.06
C GLY A 150 1.07 12.69 -1.37
N ALA A 151 1.99 13.11 -0.49
CA ALA A 151 3.43 12.87 -0.67
C ALA A 151 3.89 11.47 -0.21
N GLY A 152 3.06 10.75 0.55
CA GLY A 152 3.35 9.40 1.04
C GLY A 152 2.94 8.30 0.06
N GLY A 153 3.19 7.04 0.42
CA GLY A 153 2.90 5.89 -0.45
C GLY A 153 1.42 5.78 -0.82
N VAL A 154 0.52 5.57 0.15
CA VAL A 154 -0.93 5.40 -0.12
C VAL A 154 -1.54 6.66 -0.71
N GLY A 155 -1.21 7.84 -0.14
CA GLY A 155 -1.74 9.12 -0.64
C GLY A 155 -1.30 9.41 -2.07
N GLY A 156 -0.03 9.20 -2.40
CA GLY A 156 0.49 9.45 -3.75
C GLY A 156 -0.15 8.55 -4.82
N TYR A 157 -0.37 7.27 -4.51
CA TYR A 157 -1.14 6.40 -5.41
C TYR A 157 -2.61 6.85 -5.50
N GLY A 158 -3.20 7.27 -4.37
CA GLY A 158 -4.57 7.79 -4.37
C GLY A 158 -4.74 9.04 -5.24
N VAL A 159 -3.78 9.99 -5.19
CA VAL A 159 -3.75 11.18 -6.07
C VAL A 159 -3.72 10.75 -7.53
N GLN A 160 -2.81 9.86 -7.91
CA GLN A 160 -2.66 9.40 -9.29
C GLN A 160 -3.91 8.68 -9.80
N LEU A 161 -4.46 7.75 -9.01
CA LEU A 161 -5.66 6.99 -9.39
C LEU A 161 -6.89 7.90 -9.54
N ALA A 162 -7.09 8.86 -8.64
CA ALA A 162 -8.20 9.80 -8.71
C ALA A 162 -8.05 10.74 -9.91
N ALA A 163 -6.84 11.27 -10.16
CA ALA A 163 -6.56 12.09 -11.32
C ALA A 163 -6.73 11.32 -12.64
N HIS A 164 -6.27 10.05 -12.70
CA HIS A 164 -6.46 9.17 -13.85
C HIS A 164 -7.95 8.91 -14.13
N ALA A 165 -8.79 8.84 -13.10
CA ALA A 165 -10.24 8.72 -13.24
C ALA A 165 -10.93 10.02 -13.70
N GLY A 166 -10.20 11.14 -13.85
CA GLY A 166 -10.73 12.43 -14.29
C GLY A 166 -11.35 13.28 -13.16
N ALA A 167 -11.01 13.01 -11.90
CA ALA A 167 -11.45 13.81 -10.76
C ALA A 167 -10.55 15.03 -10.56
N THR A 168 -11.10 16.08 -9.94
CA THR A 168 -10.33 17.19 -9.38
C THR A 168 -9.78 16.77 -8.02
N VAL A 169 -8.45 16.65 -7.91
CA VAL A 169 -7.80 16.15 -6.71
C VAL A 169 -7.29 17.29 -5.84
N ILE A 170 -7.79 17.36 -4.60
CA ILE A 170 -7.21 18.17 -3.51
C ILE A 170 -6.37 17.23 -2.66
N THR A 171 -5.17 17.63 -2.24
CA THR A 171 -4.35 16.82 -1.34
C THR A 171 -3.69 17.66 -0.26
N THR A 172 -3.35 17.03 0.86
CA THR A 172 -2.54 17.65 1.92
C THR A 172 -1.09 17.19 1.81
N ALA A 173 -0.16 18.13 1.90
CA ALA A 173 1.28 17.88 1.92
C ALA A 173 1.98 19.07 2.59
N SER A 174 3.22 18.92 3.08
CA SER A 174 4.06 20.07 3.42
C SER A 174 4.51 20.80 2.16
N GLU A 175 4.76 22.11 2.26
CA GLU A 175 5.12 23.00 1.13
C GLU A 175 6.23 22.41 0.23
N GLY A 176 7.27 21.81 0.84
CA GLY A 176 8.38 21.18 0.08
C GLY A 176 7.98 19.99 -0.79
N ASN A 177 6.73 19.53 -0.72
CA ASN A 177 6.19 18.44 -1.53
C ASN A 177 5.15 18.91 -2.58
N PHE A 178 4.85 20.21 -2.68
CA PHE A 178 3.81 20.71 -3.59
C PHE A 178 4.08 20.38 -5.05
N ALA A 179 5.31 20.62 -5.51
CA ALA A 179 5.68 20.27 -6.90
C ALA A 179 5.52 18.77 -7.16
N ARG A 180 5.87 17.93 -6.18
CA ARG A 180 5.71 16.49 -6.29
C ARG A 180 4.25 16.08 -6.45
N VAL A 181 3.38 16.52 -5.54
CA VAL A 181 1.97 16.11 -5.59
C VAL A 181 1.25 16.67 -6.81
N ALA A 182 1.65 17.87 -7.29
CA ALA A 182 1.16 18.40 -8.55
C ALA A 182 1.56 17.51 -9.75
N ASN A 183 2.81 17.03 -9.80
CA ASN A 183 3.27 16.09 -10.82
C ASN A 183 2.53 14.74 -10.76
N LEU A 184 2.05 14.32 -9.59
CA LEU A 184 1.21 13.13 -9.44
C LEU A 184 -0.25 13.36 -9.87
N GLY A 185 -0.64 14.61 -10.19
CA GLY A 185 -1.97 14.94 -10.69
C GLY A 185 -2.87 15.70 -9.70
N ALA A 186 -2.36 16.17 -8.55
CA ALA A 186 -3.14 17.02 -7.66
C ALA A 186 -3.38 18.41 -8.30
N ALA A 187 -4.65 18.82 -8.36
CA ALA A 187 -5.04 20.16 -8.80
C ALA A 187 -4.76 21.22 -7.71
N HIS A 188 -4.92 20.82 -6.43
CA HIS A 188 -4.69 21.69 -5.29
C HIS A 188 -3.89 20.95 -4.22
N ALA A 189 -2.89 21.62 -3.65
CA ALA A 189 -2.12 21.15 -2.51
C ALA A 189 -2.31 22.11 -1.33
N ILE A 190 -2.61 21.59 -0.14
CA ILE A 190 -2.83 22.35 1.09
C ILE A 190 -1.71 22.03 2.06
N ASP A 191 -1.04 23.06 2.62
CA ASP A 191 -0.03 22.88 3.66
C ASP A 191 -0.69 22.67 5.02
N TYR A 192 -0.85 21.43 5.40
CA TYR A 192 -1.47 21.06 6.69
C TYR A 192 -0.69 21.56 7.92
N THR A 193 0.54 22.07 7.73
CA THR A 193 1.35 22.64 8.84
C THR A 193 1.10 24.12 9.06
N ARG A 194 0.45 24.80 8.10
CA ARG A 194 0.27 26.27 8.11
C ARG A 194 -1.18 26.71 7.86
N GLU A 195 -1.99 25.87 7.24
CA GLU A 195 -3.35 26.19 6.83
C GLU A 195 -4.36 25.35 7.63
N ASP A 196 -5.53 25.93 7.88
CA ASP A 196 -6.70 25.16 8.32
C ASP A 196 -7.26 24.40 7.11
N VAL A 197 -7.07 23.07 7.13
CA VAL A 197 -7.35 22.21 5.98
C VAL A 197 -8.84 22.21 5.62
N VAL A 198 -9.72 22.19 6.63
CA VAL A 198 -11.18 22.18 6.42
C VAL A 198 -11.64 23.47 5.76
N SER A 199 -11.27 24.62 6.33
CA SER A 199 -11.60 25.93 5.79
C SER A 199 -11.07 26.09 4.37
N ARG A 200 -9.84 25.62 4.09
CA ARG A 200 -9.23 25.73 2.78
C ARG A 200 -9.93 24.85 1.73
N ILE A 201 -10.34 23.64 2.09
CA ILE A 201 -11.13 22.78 1.18
C ILE A 201 -12.47 23.43 0.86
N LEU A 202 -13.18 23.95 1.87
CA LEU A 202 -14.44 24.64 1.66
C LEU A 202 -14.30 25.90 0.80
N GLU A 203 -13.20 26.66 0.94
CA GLU A 203 -12.90 27.79 0.06
C GLU A 203 -12.67 27.33 -1.39
N ILE A 204 -11.88 26.29 -1.63
CA ILE A 204 -11.60 25.73 -2.96
C ILE A 204 -12.90 25.23 -3.64
N THR A 205 -13.85 24.74 -2.85
CA THR A 205 -15.09 24.13 -3.33
C THR A 205 -16.31 25.07 -3.22
N ASP A 206 -16.11 26.38 -3.01
CA ASP A 206 -17.17 27.38 -2.85
C ASP A 206 -18.23 26.97 -1.78
N GLY A 207 -17.78 26.30 -0.71
CA GLY A 207 -18.63 25.81 0.38
C GLY A 207 -19.37 24.49 0.10
N LEU A 208 -19.25 23.92 -1.08
CA LEU A 208 -19.95 22.68 -1.46
C LEU A 208 -19.34 21.43 -0.81
N GLY A 209 -18.04 21.47 -0.51
CA GLY A 209 -17.31 20.32 -0.02
C GLY A 209 -16.87 19.37 -1.14
N VAL A 210 -16.42 18.16 -0.78
CA VAL A 210 -15.88 17.15 -1.71
C VAL A 210 -16.80 15.93 -1.82
N ASP A 211 -16.80 15.29 -2.99
CA ASP A 211 -17.61 14.08 -3.24
C ASP A 211 -17.02 12.86 -2.52
N ALA A 212 -15.71 12.80 -2.43
CA ALA A 212 -15.03 11.65 -1.84
C ALA A 212 -13.77 12.04 -1.04
N VAL A 213 -13.46 11.25 -0.01
CA VAL A 213 -12.27 11.40 0.82
C VAL A 213 -11.54 10.07 0.93
N GLN A 214 -10.23 10.06 0.67
CA GLN A 214 -9.35 8.97 1.07
C GLN A 214 -8.62 9.35 2.35
N ALA A 215 -9.05 8.81 3.50
CA ALA A 215 -8.48 9.07 4.82
C ALA A 215 -7.38 8.06 5.15
N ALA A 216 -6.12 8.47 5.01
CA ALA A 216 -4.96 7.59 5.11
C ALA A 216 -4.04 7.87 6.31
N VAL A 217 -4.34 8.88 7.14
CA VAL A 217 -3.42 9.37 8.19
C VAL A 217 -3.80 8.85 9.58
N ASP A 218 -4.94 9.26 10.13
CA ASP A 218 -5.43 8.86 11.44
C ASP A 218 -6.95 9.14 11.60
N SER A 219 -7.48 8.98 12.82
CA SER A 219 -8.91 9.22 13.11
C SER A 219 -9.28 10.70 13.11
N GLU A 220 -8.39 11.58 13.58
CA GLU A 220 -8.64 13.03 13.61
C GLU A 220 -8.79 13.59 12.19
N THR A 221 -7.89 13.22 11.29
CA THR A 221 -8.00 13.61 9.88
C THR A 221 -9.17 12.93 9.16
N ALA A 222 -9.62 11.77 9.62
CA ALA A 222 -10.87 11.16 9.13
C ALA A 222 -12.11 11.96 9.57
N ASP A 223 -12.12 12.52 10.79
CA ASP A 223 -13.18 13.44 11.26
C ASP A 223 -13.24 14.69 10.37
N GLN A 224 -12.09 15.32 10.09
CA GLN A 224 -12.00 16.43 9.12
C GLN A 224 -12.54 16.03 7.74
N GLY A 225 -12.27 14.78 7.33
CA GLY A 225 -12.79 14.21 6.07
C GLY A 225 -14.34 14.24 6.03
N VAL A 226 -14.98 13.82 7.11
CA VAL A 226 -16.45 13.86 7.24
C VAL A 226 -16.97 15.30 7.22
N GLU A 227 -16.27 16.23 7.84
CA GLU A 227 -16.66 17.63 7.91
C GLU A 227 -16.73 18.30 6.53
N VAL A 228 -15.79 17.95 5.63
CA VAL A 228 -15.73 18.52 4.27
C VAL A 228 -16.50 17.73 3.21
N LEU A 229 -17.07 16.55 3.54
CA LEU A 229 -17.91 15.82 2.57
C LEU A 229 -19.17 16.62 2.22
N CYS A 230 -19.52 16.62 0.94
CA CYS A 230 -20.82 17.07 0.48
C CYS A 230 -21.94 16.10 0.92
N PHE A 231 -23.21 16.45 0.67
CA PHE A 231 -24.35 15.55 0.89
C PHE A 231 -24.21 14.30 -0.01
N ALA A 232 -24.43 13.12 0.58
CA ALA A 232 -24.25 11.80 -0.03
C ALA A 232 -22.80 11.49 -0.48
N GLY A 233 -21.81 12.22 0.03
CA GLY A 233 -20.40 11.94 -0.22
C GLY A 233 -19.92 10.64 0.45
N ALA A 234 -18.72 10.18 0.10
CA ALA A 234 -18.17 8.92 0.58
C ALA A 234 -16.74 9.08 1.12
N ILE A 235 -16.42 8.30 2.16
CA ILE A 235 -15.07 8.27 2.75
C ILE A 235 -14.52 6.84 2.80
N SER A 236 -13.28 6.65 2.33
CA SER A 236 -12.51 5.44 2.55
C SER A 236 -11.49 5.63 3.66
N CYS A 237 -11.58 4.82 4.73
CA CYS A 237 -10.79 4.93 5.94
C CYS A 237 -9.74 3.83 6.02
N ILE A 238 -8.46 4.19 6.04
CA ILE A 238 -7.31 3.28 6.06
C ILE A 238 -6.72 3.18 7.45
N ALA A 239 -6.20 4.29 7.98
CA ALA A 239 -5.46 4.31 9.25
C ALA A 239 -6.34 4.53 10.49
N GLY A 240 -7.47 5.21 10.37
CA GLY A 240 -8.42 5.49 11.45
C GLY A 240 -9.86 5.46 10.97
N LEU A 241 -10.82 5.53 11.89
CA LEU A 241 -12.25 5.71 11.59
C LEU A 241 -12.69 7.05 12.15
N PRO A 242 -13.59 7.78 11.47
CA PRO A 242 -14.18 8.98 12.02
C PRO A 242 -15.18 8.68 13.12
N THR A 243 -15.42 9.65 13.96
CA THR A 243 -16.48 9.64 14.95
C THR A 243 -17.82 9.80 14.25
N LEU A 244 -18.73 8.85 14.46
CA LEU A 244 -20.09 8.96 13.93
C LEU A 244 -20.93 9.87 14.83
N SER A 245 -21.56 10.88 14.25
CA SER A 245 -22.37 11.90 14.92
C SER A 245 -23.65 12.22 14.16
N ASP A 246 -24.49 13.06 14.71
CA ASP A 246 -25.70 13.56 14.01
C ASP A 246 -25.33 14.28 12.70
N GLN A 247 -24.14 14.90 12.61
CA GLN A 247 -23.66 15.51 11.36
C GLN A 247 -23.38 14.47 10.27
N THR A 248 -22.80 13.31 10.63
CA THR A 248 -22.61 12.20 9.68
C THR A 248 -23.94 11.69 9.15
N PHE A 249 -24.93 11.58 10.02
CA PHE A 249 -26.29 11.18 9.62
C PHE A 249 -26.94 12.22 8.69
N ALA A 250 -26.83 13.51 9.02
CA ALA A 250 -27.45 14.60 8.23
C ALA A 250 -26.87 14.70 6.81
N LYS A 251 -25.60 14.33 6.61
CA LYS A 251 -24.95 14.32 5.29
C LYS A 251 -25.21 13.05 4.47
N ALA A 252 -25.87 12.03 5.03
CA ALA A 252 -26.16 10.74 4.39
C ALA A 252 -24.89 10.08 3.76
N ILE A 253 -23.75 10.14 4.46
CA ILE A 253 -22.46 9.70 3.93
C ILE A 253 -22.36 8.18 3.80
N SER A 254 -21.48 7.72 2.90
CA SER A 254 -21.02 6.32 2.84
C SER A 254 -19.64 6.20 3.48
N LEU A 255 -19.46 5.23 4.39
CA LEU A 255 -18.19 4.96 5.05
C LEU A 255 -17.67 3.58 4.66
N HIS A 256 -16.43 3.51 4.17
CA HIS A 256 -15.76 2.29 3.76
C HIS A 256 -14.49 2.07 4.57
N LYS A 257 -14.45 1.05 5.43
CA LYS A 257 -13.20 0.62 6.06
C LYS A 257 -12.36 -0.16 5.06
N ILE A 258 -11.12 0.25 4.87
CA ILE A 258 -10.15 -0.44 4.02
C ILE A 258 -9.31 -1.35 4.89
N SER A 259 -9.17 -2.61 4.48
CA SER A 259 -8.36 -3.62 5.15
C SER A 259 -7.83 -4.63 4.13
N LEU A 260 -6.81 -4.23 3.38
CA LEU A 260 -6.28 -5.00 2.25
C LEU A 260 -5.86 -6.42 2.67
N GLY A 261 -5.01 -6.54 3.68
CA GLY A 261 -4.46 -7.81 4.15
C GLY A 261 -5.50 -8.79 4.71
N ALA A 262 -6.68 -8.30 5.14
CA ALA A 262 -7.76 -9.16 5.62
C ALA A 262 -8.34 -10.06 4.51
N ALA A 263 -8.12 -9.74 3.26
CA ALA A 263 -8.53 -10.59 2.14
C ALA A 263 -7.90 -11.98 2.19
N HIS A 264 -6.66 -12.10 2.65
CA HIS A 264 -5.97 -13.39 2.79
C HIS A 264 -6.66 -14.33 3.77
N GLN A 265 -7.30 -13.79 4.81
CA GLN A 265 -8.02 -14.55 5.85
C GLN A 265 -9.49 -14.82 5.48
N SER A 266 -9.95 -14.30 4.35
CA SER A 266 -11.32 -14.52 3.89
C SER A 266 -11.50 -15.95 3.37
N THR A 267 -12.59 -16.60 3.72
CA THR A 267 -13.00 -17.87 3.11
C THR A 267 -13.52 -17.70 1.68
N ASN A 268 -13.78 -16.45 1.26
CA ASN A 268 -14.21 -16.12 -0.09
C ASN A 268 -13.01 -16.03 -1.03
N ARG A 269 -12.77 -17.08 -1.81
CA ARG A 269 -11.68 -17.14 -2.79
C ARG A 269 -11.74 -16.02 -3.85
N ALA A 270 -12.91 -15.50 -4.17
CA ALA A 270 -13.03 -14.37 -5.09
C ALA A 270 -12.44 -13.08 -4.48
N ALA A 271 -12.64 -12.85 -3.18
CA ALA A 271 -12.03 -11.72 -2.47
C ALA A 271 -10.49 -11.85 -2.40
N GLN A 272 -9.97 -13.06 -2.23
CA GLN A 272 -8.52 -13.30 -2.29
C GLN A 272 -7.98 -13.03 -3.69
N ARG A 273 -8.63 -13.53 -4.75
CA ARG A 273 -8.23 -13.30 -6.16
C ARG A 273 -8.32 -11.84 -6.57
N ASP A 274 -9.14 -11.02 -5.92
CA ASP A 274 -9.22 -9.59 -6.22
C ASP A 274 -7.91 -8.86 -5.87
N LEU A 275 -7.08 -9.39 -4.95
CA LEU A 275 -5.73 -8.88 -4.71
C LEU A 275 -4.87 -8.96 -5.99
N ALA A 276 -4.86 -10.12 -6.65
CA ALA A 276 -4.14 -10.29 -7.92
C ALA A 276 -4.71 -9.38 -9.02
N LYS A 277 -6.05 -9.29 -9.14
CA LYS A 277 -6.68 -8.43 -10.15
C LYS A 277 -6.35 -6.96 -9.96
N MET A 278 -6.41 -6.45 -8.73
CA MET A 278 -5.99 -5.07 -8.46
C MET A 278 -4.52 -4.85 -8.79
N ALA A 279 -3.66 -5.85 -8.51
CA ALA A 279 -2.24 -5.80 -8.85
C ALA A 279 -2.03 -5.78 -10.37
N GLU A 280 -2.74 -6.62 -11.14
CA GLU A 280 -2.70 -6.65 -12.60
C GLU A 280 -3.14 -5.30 -13.20
N GLU A 281 -4.22 -4.71 -12.69
CA GLU A 281 -4.72 -3.41 -13.14
C GLU A 281 -3.72 -2.28 -12.81
N MET A 282 -3.11 -2.28 -11.61
CA MET A 282 -2.10 -1.30 -11.21
C MET A 282 -0.82 -1.39 -12.03
N ILE A 283 -0.29 -2.61 -12.23
CA ILE A 283 0.96 -2.78 -12.97
C ILE A 283 0.80 -2.48 -14.46
N ALA A 284 -0.41 -2.65 -15.02
CA ALA A 284 -0.72 -2.23 -16.37
C ALA A 284 -0.62 -0.69 -16.53
N LEU A 285 -1.05 0.07 -15.53
CA LEU A 285 -0.89 1.54 -15.53
C LEU A 285 0.60 1.93 -15.48
N VAL A 286 1.41 1.23 -14.69
CA VAL A 286 2.87 1.46 -14.65
C VAL A 286 3.52 1.12 -16.00
N ALA A 287 3.19 -0.04 -16.57
CA ALA A 287 3.70 -0.45 -17.88
C ALA A 287 3.32 0.54 -18.98
N GLY A 288 2.11 1.12 -18.90
CA GLY A 288 1.60 2.17 -19.78
C GLY A 288 2.12 3.58 -19.46
N ARG A 289 2.97 3.75 -18.45
CA ARG A 289 3.46 5.06 -17.95
C ARG A 289 2.36 6.04 -17.54
N GLN A 290 1.24 5.51 -17.09
CA GLN A 290 0.09 6.27 -16.60
C GLN A 290 0.09 6.40 -15.07
N LEU A 291 0.98 5.64 -14.41
CA LEU A 291 1.18 5.66 -12.97
C LEU A 291 2.68 5.55 -12.66
N ASP A 292 3.16 6.45 -11.81
CA ASP A 292 4.52 6.46 -11.27
C ASP A 292 4.58 5.51 -10.05
N PRO A 293 5.45 4.50 -10.02
CA PRO A 293 5.64 3.63 -8.86
C PRO A 293 6.23 4.34 -7.64
N MET A 294 6.65 5.60 -7.79
CA MET A 294 7.13 6.48 -6.72
C MET A 294 8.30 5.93 -5.91
N VAL A 295 9.18 5.16 -6.52
CA VAL A 295 10.40 4.66 -5.86
C VAL A 295 11.37 5.82 -5.65
N GLU A 296 11.65 6.17 -4.39
CA GLU A 296 12.57 7.27 -4.02
C GLU A 296 13.95 6.76 -3.64
N GLU A 297 14.01 5.55 -3.12
CA GLU A 297 15.24 4.98 -2.60
C GLU A 297 15.26 3.46 -2.84
N VAL A 298 16.40 2.95 -3.29
CA VAL A 298 16.68 1.52 -3.39
C VAL A 298 17.85 1.20 -2.46
N ILE A 299 17.68 0.20 -1.60
CA ILE A 299 18.62 -0.19 -0.54
C ILE A 299 18.97 -1.68 -0.61
N GLY A 300 19.89 -2.14 0.22
CA GLY A 300 20.16 -3.57 0.43
C GLY A 300 19.32 -4.18 1.56
N LEU A 301 19.30 -5.52 1.64
CA LEU A 301 18.58 -6.27 2.68
C LEU A 301 19.03 -5.86 4.10
N GLU A 302 20.32 -5.63 4.30
CA GLU A 302 20.91 -5.22 5.57
C GLU A 302 20.49 -3.81 6.03
N ASP A 303 20.09 -2.95 5.09
CA ASP A 303 19.73 -1.56 5.38
C ASP A 303 18.25 -1.41 5.78
N ILE A 304 17.44 -2.47 5.64
CA ILE A 304 16.00 -2.46 5.95
C ILE A 304 15.71 -1.95 7.38
N PRO A 305 16.40 -2.39 8.45
CA PRO A 305 16.10 -1.91 9.80
C PRO A 305 16.21 -0.39 9.93
N GLY A 306 17.30 0.20 9.38
CA GLY A 306 17.49 1.65 9.35
C GLY A 306 16.43 2.39 8.53
N ALA A 307 16.01 1.82 7.40
CA ALA A 307 14.94 2.39 6.58
C ALA A 307 13.57 2.32 7.26
N LEU A 308 13.26 1.23 7.96
CA LEU A 308 12.04 1.10 8.77
C LEU A 308 12.01 2.10 9.93
N ALA A 309 13.16 2.35 10.59
CA ALA A 309 13.27 3.39 11.60
C ALA A 309 12.99 4.80 11.02
N ARG A 310 13.48 5.09 9.81
CA ARG A 310 13.13 6.34 9.10
C ARG A 310 11.63 6.41 8.76
N LEU A 311 10.99 5.30 8.34
CA LEU A 311 9.55 5.27 8.10
C LEU A 311 8.71 5.61 9.34
N GLN A 312 9.18 5.27 10.55
CA GLN A 312 8.51 5.63 11.80
C GLN A 312 8.40 7.13 12.01
N THR A 313 9.31 7.93 11.44
CA THR A 313 9.29 9.40 11.55
C THR A 313 8.14 10.04 10.78
N ARG A 314 7.47 9.29 9.88
CA ARG A 314 6.39 9.76 8.99
C ARG A 314 6.79 10.87 8.01
N HIS A 315 8.09 11.09 7.78
CA HIS A 315 8.62 12.10 6.86
C HIS A 315 9.18 11.52 5.56
N VAL A 316 9.05 10.20 5.36
CA VAL A 316 9.49 9.56 4.12
C VAL A 316 8.50 9.88 2.99
N ARG A 317 9.05 10.23 1.83
CA ARG A 317 8.31 10.46 0.57
C ARG A 317 8.22 9.16 -0.21
N GLY A 318 7.16 8.98 -1.00
CA GLY A 318 7.02 7.84 -1.90
C GLY A 318 7.26 6.48 -1.26
N LYS A 319 8.08 5.65 -1.92
CA LYS A 319 8.38 4.26 -1.53
C LYS A 319 9.88 4.03 -1.40
N ILE A 320 10.26 3.25 -0.39
CA ILE A 320 11.59 2.64 -0.26
C ILE A 320 11.46 1.18 -0.67
N VAL A 321 12.37 0.70 -1.49
CA VAL A 321 12.43 -0.70 -1.95
C VAL A 321 13.81 -1.27 -1.61
N ALA A 322 13.85 -2.50 -1.12
CA ALA A 322 15.11 -3.21 -0.93
C ALA A 322 15.31 -4.28 -2.01
N GLU A 323 16.50 -4.37 -2.58
CA GLU A 323 16.93 -5.48 -3.41
C GLU A 323 17.47 -6.61 -2.53
N CYS A 324 16.98 -7.83 -2.79
CA CYS A 324 17.31 -9.03 -2.05
C CYS A 324 18.16 -10.03 -2.87
N ALA A 325 18.50 -9.67 -4.11
CA ALA A 325 19.24 -10.55 -5.02
C ALA A 325 20.60 -10.95 -4.44
N ILE A 326 20.90 -12.24 -4.56
CA ILE A 326 22.24 -12.80 -4.33
C ILE A 326 23.16 -12.21 -5.40
N GLY A 327 24.22 -11.50 -4.96
CA GLY A 327 25.27 -11.01 -5.83
C GLY A 327 26.09 -12.17 -6.41
#